data_9e5ffa626c3ef2a4bb443faf77376bff
#
_entry.id   9e5ffa626c3ef2a4bb443faf77376bff
#
_cell.length_a   1.000
_cell.length_b   1.000
_cell.length_c   1.000
_cell.angle_alpha   90.00
_cell.angle_beta   90.00
_cell.angle_gamma   90.00
#
_symmetry.space_group_name_H-M   'P 1'
#
loop_
_entity.id
_entity.type
_entity.pdbx_description
1 polymer ?
#
loop_
_entity_poly.entity_id
_entity_poly.type
_entity_poly.pdbx_seq_one_letter_code
_entity_poly.pdbx_strand_id
1 'polypeptide(L)'
;MLINQIDQDIKQAMLGKQEARLRGLRAIKSALLLARTEKGASEAISQETEMKVLQKLIKQRKESADIYKQQNREDLYKIEAEEMEVIEAYLPKQMERSEVEAYLKELIARVGAASVKDMGKVMGAANKELAGKADGRTISELVKELLN
;
A
#
# COMPACT_ATOMS: atom_id res chain seq x y z
N MET A 1 -14.47 -7.88 -5.81
CA MET A 1 -13.92 -7.05 -4.73
C MET A 1 -12.85 -7.81 -3.99
N LEU A 2 -11.83 -7.12 -3.54
CA LEU A 2 -10.69 -7.73 -2.84
C LEU A 2 -11.11 -8.56 -1.61
N ILE A 3 -12.06 -8.06 -0.82
CA ILE A 3 -12.51 -8.77 0.37
C ILE A 3 -13.07 -10.17 0.07
N ASN A 4 -13.72 -10.34 -1.07
CA ASN A 4 -14.25 -11.65 -1.47
C ASN A 4 -13.11 -12.63 -1.81
N GLN A 5 -12.08 -12.14 -2.46
CA GLN A 5 -10.88 -12.93 -2.74
C GLN A 5 -10.16 -13.32 -1.44
N ILE A 6 -10.03 -12.37 -0.52
CA ILE A 6 -9.42 -12.61 0.79
C ILE A 6 -10.21 -13.68 1.55
N ASP A 7 -11.53 -13.64 1.55
CA ASP A 7 -12.35 -14.64 2.22
C ASP A 7 -12.13 -16.05 1.64
N GLN A 8 -12.02 -16.16 0.32
CA GLN A 8 -11.72 -17.44 -0.34
C GLN A 8 -10.32 -17.94 0.03
N ASP A 9 -9.34 -17.03 0.02
CA ASP A 9 -7.95 -17.38 0.33
C ASP A 9 -7.79 -17.77 1.81
N ILE A 10 -8.56 -17.16 2.72
CA ILE A 10 -8.62 -17.57 4.12
C ILE A 10 -9.09 -19.02 4.23
N LYS A 11 -10.16 -19.39 3.53
CA LYS A 11 -10.65 -20.77 3.52
C LYS A 11 -9.57 -21.76 3.05
N GLN A 12 -8.89 -21.42 1.97
CA GLN A 12 -7.79 -22.24 1.45
C GLN A 12 -6.64 -22.35 2.43
N ALA A 13 -6.25 -21.26 3.06
CA ALA A 13 -5.17 -21.24 4.04
C ALA A 13 -5.51 -22.08 5.29
N MET A 14 -6.78 -22.04 5.72
CA MET A 14 -7.25 -22.89 6.83
C MET A 14 -7.17 -24.38 6.46
N LEU A 15 -7.64 -24.75 5.29
CA LEU A 15 -7.60 -26.14 4.81
C LEU A 15 -6.17 -26.65 4.64
N GLY A 16 -5.28 -25.78 4.17
CA GLY A 16 -3.84 -26.11 3.99
C GLY A 16 -3.01 -25.95 5.25
N LYS A 17 -3.59 -25.58 6.37
CA LYS A 17 -2.90 -25.33 7.65
C LYS A 17 -1.73 -24.36 7.52
N GLN A 18 -1.91 -23.33 6.70
CA GLN A 18 -0.89 -22.32 6.43
C GLN A 18 -1.04 -21.16 7.43
N GLU A 19 -0.50 -21.30 8.61
CA GLU A 19 -0.70 -20.36 9.72
C GLU A 19 -0.20 -18.95 9.44
N ALA A 20 0.99 -18.81 8.88
CA ALA A 20 1.57 -17.50 8.54
C ALA A 20 0.70 -16.76 7.51
N ARG A 21 0.30 -17.47 6.48
CA ARG A 21 -0.59 -16.93 5.43
C ARG A 21 -1.94 -16.52 6.02
N LEU A 22 -2.48 -17.33 6.90
CA LEU A 22 -3.76 -17.06 7.57
C LEU A 22 -3.70 -15.81 8.42
N ARG A 23 -2.60 -15.59 9.18
CA ARG A 23 -2.41 -14.37 9.96
C ARG A 23 -2.42 -13.12 9.08
N GLY A 24 -1.65 -13.14 7.99
CA GLY A 24 -1.57 -12.03 7.03
C GLY A 24 -2.92 -11.73 6.39
N LEU A 25 -3.65 -12.76 5.97
CA LEU A 25 -4.97 -12.64 5.36
C LEU A 25 -6.01 -12.07 6.34
N ARG A 26 -5.98 -12.51 7.58
CA ARG A 26 -6.87 -11.98 8.63
C ARG A 26 -6.59 -10.51 8.92
N ALA A 27 -5.33 -10.11 8.90
CA ALA A 27 -4.95 -8.71 9.06
C ALA A 27 -5.50 -7.84 7.93
N ILE A 28 -5.40 -8.32 6.68
CA ILE A 28 -5.98 -7.64 5.52
C ILE A 28 -7.49 -7.50 5.68
N LYS A 29 -8.17 -8.59 6.01
CA LYS A 29 -9.62 -8.59 6.18
C LYS A 29 -10.07 -7.58 7.23
N SER A 30 -9.43 -7.60 8.40
CA SER A 30 -9.75 -6.67 9.49
C SER A 30 -9.58 -5.22 9.08
N ALA A 31 -8.49 -4.91 8.37
CA ALA A 31 -8.22 -3.55 7.92
C ALA A 31 -9.21 -3.08 6.86
N LEU A 32 -9.60 -3.96 5.94
CA LEU A 32 -10.60 -3.64 4.91
C LEU A 32 -11.99 -3.40 5.52
N LEU A 33 -12.37 -4.21 6.51
CA LEU A 33 -13.63 -4.03 7.22
C LEU A 33 -13.66 -2.73 8.01
N LEU A 34 -12.55 -2.37 8.65
CA LEU A 34 -12.42 -1.11 9.37
C LEU A 34 -12.56 0.08 8.42
N ALA A 35 -11.88 0.05 7.29
CA ALA A 35 -11.95 1.10 6.27
C ALA A 35 -13.38 1.27 5.73
N ARG A 36 -14.09 0.17 5.54
CA ARG A 36 -15.49 0.18 5.12
C ARG A 36 -16.38 0.83 6.16
N THR A 37 -16.16 0.53 7.44
CA THR A 37 -16.92 1.08 8.56
C THR A 37 -16.74 2.59 8.66
N GLU A 38 -15.54 3.10 8.44
CA GLU A 38 -15.24 4.53 8.47
C GLU A 38 -16.00 5.32 7.40
N LYS A 39 -16.33 4.69 6.26
CA LYS A 39 -17.09 5.32 5.17
C LYS A 39 -18.60 5.10 5.24
N GLY A 40 -19.09 4.40 6.27
CA GLY A 40 -20.47 3.97 6.35
C GLY A 40 -20.63 2.51 5.90
N ALA A 41 -21.27 1.69 6.73
CA ALA A 41 -21.27 0.22 6.62
C ALA A 41 -21.90 -0.34 5.34
N SER A 42 -22.64 0.46 4.59
CA SER A 42 -23.34 0.02 3.37
C SER A 42 -22.57 0.28 2.07
N GLU A 43 -21.50 1.06 2.14
CA GLU A 43 -20.73 1.42 0.93
C GLU A 43 -19.50 0.53 0.75
N ALA A 44 -19.33 0.05 -0.47
CA ALA A 44 -18.12 -0.64 -0.87
C ALA A 44 -16.97 0.38 -0.97
N ILE A 45 -15.79 -0.01 -0.50
CA ILE A 45 -14.60 0.83 -0.66
C ILE A 45 -14.05 0.70 -2.09
N SER A 46 -13.45 1.79 -2.60
CA SER A 46 -12.84 1.80 -3.92
C SER A 46 -11.57 0.95 -3.97
N GLN A 47 -11.17 0.54 -5.17
CA GLN A 47 -9.91 -0.16 -5.37
C GLN A 47 -8.72 0.69 -4.89
N GLU A 48 -8.76 1.99 -5.12
CA GLU A 48 -7.74 2.92 -4.62
C GLU A 48 -7.63 2.86 -3.10
N THR A 49 -8.76 2.86 -2.39
CA THR A 49 -8.79 2.75 -0.93
C THR A 49 -8.26 1.40 -0.48
N GLU A 50 -8.63 0.31 -1.16
CA GLU A 50 -8.10 -1.02 -0.87
C GLU A 50 -6.57 -1.04 -0.94
N MET A 51 -6.01 -0.46 -2.00
CA MET A 51 -4.55 -0.39 -2.17
C MET A 51 -3.86 0.43 -1.07
N LYS A 52 -4.44 1.56 -0.69
CA LYS A 52 -3.93 2.39 0.41
C LYS A 52 -3.94 1.65 1.75
N VAL A 53 -4.99 0.87 2.00
CA VAL A 53 -5.07 0.03 3.21
C VAL A 53 -3.93 -0.99 3.24
N LEU A 54 -3.69 -1.68 2.13
CA LEU A 54 -2.61 -2.65 2.03
C LEU A 54 -1.23 -2.01 2.21
N GLN A 55 -1.00 -0.86 1.59
CA GLN A 55 0.27 -0.12 1.73
C GLN A 55 0.52 0.30 3.18
N LYS A 56 -0.52 0.76 3.88
CA LYS A 56 -0.43 1.14 5.29
C LYS A 56 -0.08 -0.07 6.17
N LEU A 57 -0.69 -1.22 5.91
CA LEU A 57 -0.39 -2.46 6.64
C LEU A 57 1.08 -2.88 6.46
N ILE A 58 1.60 -2.78 5.25
CA ILE A 58 3.00 -3.10 4.96
C ILE A 58 3.93 -2.12 5.70
N LYS A 59 3.64 -0.84 5.63
CA LYS A 59 4.43 0.19 6.29
C LYS A 59 4.52 -0.03 7.79
N GLN A 60 3.39 -0.31 8.44
CA GLN A 60 3.34 -0.58 9.87
C GLN A 60 4.20 -1.79 10.25
N ARG A 61 4.13 -2.86 9.45
CA ARG A 61 4.91 -4.07 9.69
C ARG A 61 6.39 -3.87 9.45
N LYS A 62 6.75 -3.09 8.44
CA LYS A 62 8.13 -2.75 8.17
C LYS A 62 8.74 -1.96 9.33
N GLU A 63 8.02 -0.98 9.86
CA GLU A 63 8.45 -0.19 11.01
C GLU A 63 8.67 -1.10 12.23
N SER A 64 7.73 -2.01 12.51
CA SER A 64 7.86 -2.98 13.59
C SER A 64 9.03 -3.94 13.36
N ALA A 65 9.19 -4.44 12.14
CA ALA A 65 10.28 -5.34 11.78
C ALA A 65 11.65 -4.68 11.97
N ASP A 66 11.81 -3.43 11.59
CA ASP A 66 13.04 -2.67 11.77
C ASP A 66 13.38 -2.51 13.24
N ILE A 67 12.39 -2.24 14.09
CA ILE A 67 12.56 -2.14 15.55
C ILE A 67 13.01 -3.48 16.13
N TYR A 68 12.36 -4.58 15.76
CA TYR A 68 12.71 -5.91 16.25
C TYR A 68 14.11 -6.33 15.82
N LYS A 69 14.51 -5.96 14.61
CA LYS A 69 15.86 -6.22 14.11
C LYS A 69 16.92 -5.48 14.94
N GLN A 70 16.65 -4.20 15.27
CA GLN A 70 17.52 -3.41 16.13
C GLN A 70 17.64 -3.99 17.54
N GLN A 71 16.56 -4.61 18.03
CA GLN A 71 16.52 -5.23 19.35
C GLN A 71 16.99 -6.69 19.36
N ASN A 72 17.49 -7.20 18.24
CA ASN A 72 17.92 -8.59 18.09
C ASN A 72 16.80 -9.61 18.40
N ARG A 73 15.55 -9.27 18.09
CA ARG A 73 14.39 -10.13 18.26
C ARG A 73 14.03 -10.79 16.93
N GLU A 74 14.84 -11.74 16.51
CA GLU A 74 14.64 -12.49 15.27
C GLU A 74 13.28 -13.21 15.21
N ASP A 75 12.79 -13.69 16.35
CA ASP A 75 11.50 -14.36 16.49
C ASP A 75 10.33 -13.44 16.09
N LEU A 76 10.34 -12.20 16.57
CA LEU A 76 9.31 -11.21 16.28
C LEU A 76 9.49 -10.61 14.88
N TYR A 77 10.73 -10.39 14.45
CA TYR A 77 11.05 -9.95 13.09
C TYR A 77 10.47 -10.89 12.04
N LYS A 78 10.66 -12.18 12.23
CA LYS A 78 10.17 -13.21 11.31
C LYS A 78 8.67 -13.15 11.11
N ILE A 79 7.91 -12.94 12.19
CA ILE A 79 6.45 -12.83 12.14
C ILE A 79 6.04 -11.64 11.26
N GLU A 80 6.64 -10.48 11.47
CA GLU A 80 6.36 -9.28 10.69
C GLU A 80 6.72 -9.47 9.21
N ALA A 81 7.86 -10.06 8.94
CA ALA A 81 8.33 -10.33 7.57
C ALA A 81 7.40 -11.30 6.82
N GLU A 82 6.94 -12.36 7.49
CA GLU A 82 6.00 -13.33 6.92
C GLU A 82 4.67 -12.67 6.57
N GLU A 83 4.15 -11.82 7.44
CA GLU A 83 2.89 -11.09 7.20
C GLU A 83 3.04 -10.08 6.06
N MET A 84 4.17 -9.38 5.97
CA MET A 84 4.44 -8.46 4.85
C MET A 84 4.43 -9.19 3.52
N GLU A 85 5.06 -10.34 3.44
CA GLU A 85 5.11 -11.15 2.22
C GLU A 85 3.71 -11.53 1.74
N VAL A 86 2.84 -11.94 2.66
CA VAL A 86 1.44 -12.26 2.35
C VAL A 86 0.70 -11.06 1.80
N ILE A 87 0.85 -9.90 2.43
CA ILE A 87 0.16 -8.66 2.04
C ILE A 87 0.66 -8.16 0.68
N GLU A 88 1.96 -8.20 0.44
CA GLU A 88 2.59 -7.78 -0.82
C GLU A 88 2.06 -8.53 -2.03
N ALA A 89 1.65 -9.79 -1.86
CA ALA A 89 1.08 -10.59 -2.94
C ALA A 89 -0.21 -10.01 -3.52
N TYR A 90 -0.90 -9.15 -2.79
CA TYR A 90 -2.14 -8.50 -3.22
C TYR A 90 -1.93 -7.08 -3.76
N LEU A 91 -0.70 -6.57 -3.70
CA LEU A 91 -0.34 -5.28 -4.28
C LEU A 91 0.32 -5.47 -5.64
N PRO A 92 0.17 -4.50 -6.56
CA PRO A 92 0.97 -4.51 -7.78
C PRO A 92 2.46 -4.34 -7.44
N LYS A 93 3.34 -4.64 -8.39
CA LYS A 93 4.78 -4.45 -8.22
C LYS A 93 5.04 -2.98 -7.86
N GLN A 94 5.79 -2.75 -6.79
CA GLN A 94 6.14 -1.41 -6.35
C GLN A 94 7.19 -0.80 -7.28
N MET A 95 7.02 0.47 -7.59
CA MET A 95 7.95 1.22 -8.43
C MET A 95 9.14 1.68 -7.59
N GLU A 96 10.32 1.59 -8.19
CA GLU A 96 11.54 2.19 -7.63
C GLU A 96 11.41 3.72 -7.66
N ARG A 97 12.13 4.41 -6.76
CA ARG A 97 12.09 5.88 -6.71
C ARG A 97 12.44 6.52 -8.06
N SER A 98 13.42 5.97 -8.76
CA SER A 98 13.82 6.44 -10.09
C SER A 98 12.72 6.28 -11.14
N GLU A 99 11.94 5.19 -11.06
CA GLU A 99 10.81 4.95 -11.96
C GLU A 99 9.68 5.94 -11.68
N VAL A 100 9.41 6.23 -10.40
CA VAL A 100 8.41 7.22 -9.99
C VAL A 100 8.82 8.60 -10.50
N GLU A 101 10.08 8.97 -10.35
CA GLU A 101 10.61 10.25 -10.82
C GLU A 101 10.42 10.41 -12.33
N ALA A 102 10.80 9.40 -13.11
CA ALA A 102 10.64 9.40 -14.56
C ALA A 102 9.16 9.55 -14.98
N TYR A 103 8.28 8.83 -14.29
CA TYR A 103 6.84 8.91 -14.54
C TYR A 103 6.29 10.31 -14.21
N LEU A 104 6.72 10.90 -13.10
CA LEU A 104 6.27 12.23 -12.69
C LEU A 104 6.75 13.32 -13.65
N LYS A 105 7.96 13.21 -14.19
CA LYS A 105 8.45 14.14 -15.21
C LYS A 105 7.55 14.13 -16.45
N GLU A 106 7.17 12.96 -16.90
CA GLU A 106 6.24 12.80 -18.02
C GLU A 106 4.85 13.35 -17.68
N LEU A 107 4.35 13.05 -16.48
CA LEU A 107 3.05 13.53 -16.02
C LEU A 107 3.02 15.07 -15.95
N ILE A 108 4.04 15.70 -15.41
CA ILE A 108 4.16 17.16 -15.30
C ILE A 108 4.10 17.78 -16.68
N ALA A 109 4.82 17.24 -17.66
CA ALA A 109 4.79 17.69 -19.03
C ALA A 109 3.40 17.53 -19.65
N ARG A 110 2.77 16.39 -19.43
CA ARG A 110 1.43 16.08 -19.98
C ARG A 110 0.34 16.99 -19.46
N VAL A 111 0.37 17.33 -18.18
CA VAL A 111 -0.64 18.23 -17.57
C VAL A 111 -0.28 19.71 -17.68
N GLY A 112 0.91 20.04 -18.21
CA GLY A 112 1.34 21.40 -18.40
C GLY A 112 1.68 22.15 -17.12
N ALA A 113 2.11 21.45 -16.08
CA ALA A 113 2.49 22.07 -14.82
C ALA A 113 3.84 22.78 -14.95
N ALA A 114 3.94 23.99 -14.40
CA ALA A 114 5.13 24.84 -14.54
C ALA A 114 5.77 25.19 -13.19
N SER A 115 5.04 25.14 -12.08
CA SER A 115 5.54 25.57 -10.78
C SER A 115 4.82 24.84 -9.64
N VAL A 116 5.28 25.13 -8.42
CA VAL A 116 4.69 24.61 -7.18
C VAL A 116 3.19 24.94 -7.05
N LYS A 117 2.72 25.99 -7.72
CA LYS A 117 1.29 26.33 -7.74
C LYS A 117 0.43 25.25 -8.40
N ASP A 118 1.03 24.45 -9.27
CA ASP A 118 0.35 23.35 -9.97
C ASP A 118 0.45 22.03 -9.21
N MET A 119 1.04 22.02 -8.02
CA MET A 119 1.29 20.80 -7.24
C MET A 119 0.02 19.99 -6.98
N GLY A 120 -1.09 20.65 -6.63
CA GLY A 120 -2.37 19.99 -6.38
C GLY A 120 -2.87 19.21 -7.60
N LYS A 121 -2.73 19.78 -8.78
CA LYS A 121 -3.13 19.16 -10.05
C LYS A 121 -2.27 17.92 -10.35
N VAL A 122 -0.96 18.02 -10.18
CA VAL A 122 -0.02 16.91 -10.39
C VAL A 122 -0.25 15.82 -9.36
N MET A 123 -0.40 16.19 -8.09
CA MET A 123 -0.64 15.24 -7.00
C MET A 123 -1.94 14.47 -7.19
N GLY A 124 -3.02 15.15 -7.60
CA GLY A 124 -4.29 14.50 -7.87
C GLY A 124 -4.19 13.42 -8.93
N ALA A 125 -3.54 13.73 -10.05
CA ALA A 125 -3.32 12.77 -11.13
C ALA A 125 -2.37 11.64 -10.72
N ALA A 126 -1.26 11.99 -10.06
CA ALA A 126 -0.25 11.01 -9.63
C ALA A 126 -0.82 10.01 -8.62
N ASN A 127 -1.55 10.48 -7.62
CA ASN A 127 -2.15 9.61 -6.61
C ASN A 127 -3.17 8.64 -7.21
N LYS A 128 -3.85 9.05 -8.27
CA LYS A 128 -4.80 8.19 -8.98
C LYS A 128 -4.10 7.17 -9.86
N GLU A 129 -3.13 7.60 -10.66
CA GLU A 129 -2.43 6.75 -11.62
C GLU A 129 -1.43 5.80 -10.97
N LEU A 130 -0.81 6.21 -9.87
CA LEU A 130 0.19 5.42 -9.14
C LEU A 130 -0.39 4.73 -7.89
N ALA A 131 -1.71 4.70 -7.74
CA ALA A 131 -2.35 4.08 -6.59
C ALA A 131 -1.90 2.62 -6.41
N GLY A 132 -1.37 2.31 -5.23
CA GLY A 132 -0.87 0.98 -4.91
C GLY A 132 0.51 0.65 -5.47
N LYS A 133 1.06 1.48 -6.37
CA LYS A 133 2.37 1.25 -7.01
C LYS A 133 3.49 2.05 -6.36
N ALA A 134 3.16 3.19 -5.78
CA ALA A 134 4.11 4.06 -5.12
C ALA A 134 3.49 4.66 -3.86
N ASP A 135 4.34 4.93 -2.87
CA ASP A 135 3.96 5.55 -1.61
C ASP A 135 3.62 7.03 -1.84
N GLY A 136 2.53 7.49 -1.25
CA GLY A 136 2.08 8.89 -1.34
C GLY A 136 3.13 9.90 -0.89
N ARG A 137 3.92 9.55 0.11
CA ARG A 137 5.01 10.41 0.61
C ARG A 137 6.11 10.57 -0.45
N THR A 138 6.52 9.47 -1.07
CA THR A 138 7.54 9.50 -2.14
C THR A 138 7.05 10.34 -3.31
N ILE A 139 5.80 10.18 -3.71
CA ILE A 139 5.19 10.97 -4.79
C ILE A 139 5.23 12.45 -4.43
N SER A 140 4.81 12.81 -3.22
CA SER A 140 4.76 14.20 -2.76
C SER A 140 6.15 14.85 -2.74
N GLU A 141 7.14 14.16 -2.22
CA GLU A 141 8.53 14.65 -2.17
C GLU A 141 9.08 14.90 -3.57
N LEU A 142 8.88 13.95 -4.49
CA LEU A 142 9.36 14.06 -5.86
C LEU A 142 8.64 15.15 -6.65
N VAL A 143 7.33 15.28 -6.51
CA VAL A 143 6.57 16.35 -7.17
C VAL A 143 7.08 17.71 -6.71
N LYS A 144 7.30 17.88 -5.43
CA LYS A 144 7.83 19.12 -4.86
C LYS A 144 9.23 19.45 -5.43
N GLU A 145 10.11 18.46 -5.49
CA GLU A 145 11.46 18.63 -6.06
C GLU A 145 11.40 19.01 -7.54
N LEU A 146 10.54 18.34 -8.33
CA LEU A 146 10.46 18.56 -9.76
C LEU A 146 9.79 19.87 -10.16
N LEU A 147 8.94 20.43 -9.32
CA LEU A 147 8.23 21.70 -9.56
C LEU A 147 8.93 22.93 -8.98
N ASN A 148 9.97 22.71 -8.22
CA ASN A 148 10.78 23.81 -7.67
C ASN A 148 11.67 24.45 -8.74
#